data_e9a1554bd8caa4f3eb52453276539464
#
_entry.id   e9a1554bd8caa4f3eb52453276539464
#
_cell.length_a   1.000
_cell.length_b   1.000
_cell.length_c   1.000
_cell.angle_alpha   90.00
_cell.angle_beta   90.00
_cell.angle_gamma   90.00
#
_symmetry.space_group_name_H-M   'P 1'
#
loop_
_entity.id
_entity.type
_entity.pdbx_description
1 polymer ?
#
loop_
_entity_poly.entity_id
_entity_poly.type
_entity_poly.pdbx_seq_one_letter_code
_entity_poly.pdbx_strand_id
1 'polypeptide(L)'
;MSHSVNIKTQFKSIENLLGQFKKKGWSIASGMKCNTYPSDPRRDEIHKYVARNPSPSGYDIGINIDAEGNAYFVCDFFDRSIEKQLGSKLKDIKQGYALDEIKKFMQEEDLEYKVEELATGELVVTAEK
;
A
#
# COMPACT_ATOMS: atom_id res chain seq x y z
N MET A 1 -2.23 -11.44 -21.39
CA MET A 1 -3.41 -11.52 -20.53
C MET A 1 -3.01 -11.18 -19.10
N SER A 2 -3.71 -10.26 -18.48
CA SER A 2 -3.39 -9.85 -17.12
C SER A 2 -4.26 -10.61 -16.11
N HIS A 3 -3.76 -10.73 -14.90
CA HIS A 3 -4.50 -11.29 -13.77
C HIS A 3 -3.91 -10.77 -12.46
N SER A 4 -4.76 -10.71 -11.45
CA SER A 4 -4.37 -10.20 -10.15
C SER A 4 -3.43 -11.15 -9.42
N VAL A 5 -2.52 -10.57 -8.67
CA VAL A 5 -1.59 -11.30 -7.83
C VAL A 5 -1.75 -10.86 -6.37
N ASN A 6 -1.39 -11.75 -5.44
CA ASN A 6 -1.36 -11.44 -4.01
C ASN A 6 0.02 -10.95 -3.63
N ILE A 7 0.06 -9.83 -2.93
CA ILE A 7 1.28 -9.31 -2.33
C ILE A 7 1.08 -9.33 -0.83
N LYS A 8 1.75 -10.25 -0.15
CA LYS A 8 1.69 -10.34 1.30
C LYS A 8 2.64 -9.32 1.91
N THR A 9 2.18 -8.72 3.00
CA THR A 9 2.93 -7.69 3.71
C THR A 9 2.91 -8.01 5.20
N GLN A 10 3.77 -7.34 5.97
CA GLN A 10 3.74 -7.39 7.43
C GLN A 10 3.12 -6.13 8.01
N PHE A 11 2.18 -5.54 7.31
CA PHE A 11 1.51 -4.31 7.72
C PHE A 11 0.37 -4.64 8.69
N LYS A 12 0.54 -4.30 9.95
CA LYS A 12 -0.46 -4.55 10.99
C LYS A 12 -1.33 -3.35 11.30
N SER A 13 -0.84 -2.14 11.05
CA SER A 13 -1.63 -0.92 11.25
C SER A 13 -2.41 -0.60 9.98
N ILE A 14 -3.66 -1.04 9.92
CA ILE A 14 -4.52 -0.79 8.75
C ILE A 14 -4.76 0.71 8.57
N GLU A 15 -4.93 1.45 9.66
CA GLU A 15 -5.13 2.89 9.60
C GLU A 15 -3.98 3.61 8.92
N ASN A 16 -2.74 3.29 9.31
CA ASN A 16 -1.55 3.85 8.66
C ASN A 16 -1.50 3.46 7.19
N LEU A 17 -1.75 2.19 6.89
CA LEU A 17 -1.70 1.70 5.51
C LEU A 17 -2.69 2.42 4.61
N LEU A 18 -3.95 2.53 5.03
CA LEU A 18 -4.97 3.25 4.26
C LEU A 18 -4.62 4.72 4.10
N GLY A 19 -4.02 5.33 5.13
CA GLY A 19 -3.53 6.70 5.09
C GLY A 19 -2.49 6.95 4.02
N GLN A 20 -1.63 5.95 3.73
CA GLN A 20 -0.62 6.08 2.67
C GLN A 20 -1.28 6.24 1.29
N PHE A 21 -2.32 5.46 1.02
CA PHE A 21 -3.07 5.61 -0.24
C PHE A 21 -3.76 6.96 -0.33
N LYS A 22 -4.34 7.44 0.76
CA LYS A 22 -5.01 8.76 0.80
C LYS A 22 -4.02 9.89 0.51
N LYS A 23 -2.80 9.81 1.01
CA LYS A 23 -1.75 10.79 0.72
C LYS A 23 -1.41 10.85 -0.76
N LYS A 24 -1.61 9.76 -1.48
CA LYS A 24 -1.36 9.68 -2.93
C LYS A 24 -2.58 10.05 -3.77
N GLY A 25 -3.65 10.49 -3.14
CA GLY A 25 -4.88 10.90 -3.84
C GLY A 25 -5.84 9.76 -4.12
N TRP A 26 -5.60 8.57 -3.58
CA TRP A 26 -6.50 7.43 -3.71
C TRP A 26 -7.58 7.52 -2.63
N SER A 27 -8.81 7.17 -2.97
CA SER A 27 -9.89 7.07 -2.00
C SER A 27 -10.05 5.62 -1.53
N ILE A 28 -10.62 5.44 -0.35
CA ILE A 28 -10.82 4.11 0.24
C ILE A 28 -12.31 3.82 0.32
N ALA A 29 -12.69 2.64 -0.17
CA ALA A 29 -14.04 2.09 -0.03
C ALA A 29 -13.95 0.79 0.77
N SER A 30 -15.07 0.31 1.28
CA SER A 30 -15.14 -0.92 2.07
C SER A 30 -16.11 -1.90 1.46
N GLY A 31 -15.79 -3.18 1.54
CA GLY A 31 -16.70 -4.26 1.20
C GLY A 31 -17.19 -4.24 -0.25
N MET A 32 -16.29 -4.01 -1.20
CA MET A 32 -16.67 -3.97 -2.61
C MET A 32 -15.65 -4.66 -3.51
N LYS A 33 -16.00 -4.76 -4.78
CA LYS A 33 -15.13 -5.30 -5.83
C LYS A 33 -14.15 -4.23 -6.31
N CYS A 34 -12.99 -4.67 -6.78
CA CYS A 34 -12.05 -3.81 -7.49
C CYS A 34 -12.51 -3.58 -8.93
N ASN A 35 -12.29 -2.36 -9.43
CA ASN A 35 -12.29 -2.11 -10.87
C ASN A 35 -10.96 -2.63 -11.42
N THR A 36 -11.02 -3.64 -12.28
CA THR A 36 -9.85 -4.31 -12.81
C THR A 36 -10.13 -4.82 -14.22
N TYR A 37 -9.20 -5.57 -14.79
CA TYR A 37 -9.33 -6.12 -16.13
C TYR A 37 -10.59 -7.02 -16.22
N PRO A 38 -11.44 -6.86 -17.26
CA PRO A 38 -12.74 -7.60 -17.31
C PRO A 38 -12.62 -9.11 -17.26
N SER A 39 -11.51 -9.68 -17.71
CA SER A 39 -11.29 -11.13 -17.70
C SER A 39 -10.44 -11.60 -16.51
N ASP A 40 -10.18 -10.72 -15.54
CA ASP A 40 -9.46 -11.10 -14.32
C ASP A 40 -10.30 -12.12 -13.55
N PRO A 41 -9.76 -13.32 -13.25
CA PRO A 41 -10.51 -14.34 -12.50
C PRO A 41 -10.97 -13.87 -11.13
N ARG A 42 -10.32 -12.85 -10.56
CA ARG A 42 -10.62 -12.32 -9.23
C ARG A 42 -11.47 -11.05 -9.25
N ARG A 43 -11.98 -10.64 -10.40
CA ARG A 43 -12.74 -9.38 -10.54
C ARG A 43 -14.00 -9.32 -9.67
N ASP A 44 -14.59 -10.45 -9.36
CA ASP A 44 -15.83 -10.53 -8.57
C ASP A 44 -15.59 -10.72 -7.06
N GLU A 45 -14.32 -10.80 -6.63
CA GLU A 45 -14.03 -10.90 -5.21
C GLU A 45 -14.37 -9.60 -4.48
N ILE A 46 -14.99 -9.76 -3.32
CA ILE A 46 -15.27 -8.64 -2.41
C ILE A 46 -14.09 -8.50 -1.47
N HIS A 47 -13.54 -7.30 -1.39
CA HIS A 47 -12.40 -7.01 -0.52
C HIS A 47 -12.82 -6.22 0.71
N LYS A 48 -12.11 -6.39 1.80
CA LYS A 48 -12.41 -5.66 3.04
C LYS A 48 -12.28 -4.15 2.82
N TYR A 49 -11.23 -3.74 2.12
CA TYR A 49 -11.05 -2.36 1.67
C TYR A 49 -10.63 -2.36 0.21
N VAL A 50 -10.97 -1.29 -0.50
CA VAL A 50 -10.52 -1.08 -1.88
C VAL A 50 -9.93 0.32 -1.98
N ALA A 51 -8.68 0.40 -2.39
CA ALA A 51 -8.05 1.67 -2.75
C ALA A 51 -8.43 1.99 -4.19
N ARG A 52 -9.22 3.05 -4.37
CA ARG A 52 -9.77 3.45 -5.66
C ARG A 52 -8.76 4.29 -6.41
N ASN A 53 -8.37 3.82 -7.60
CA ASN A 53 -7.42 4.53 -8.45
C ASN A 53 -8.03 5.85 -8.93
N PRO A 54 -7.35 7.01 -8.72
CA PRO A 54 -7.88 8.29 -9.18
C PRO A 54 -7.86 8.44 -10.70
N SER A 55 -7.09 7.62 -11.43
CA SER A 55 -7.13 7.59 -12.88
C SER A 55 -8.42 6.93 -13.37
N PRO A 56 -9.20 7.55 -14.28
CA PRO A 56 -10.50 7.03 -14.70
C PRO A 56 -10.48 5.61 -15.23
N SER A 57 -9.41 5.19 -15.89
CA SER A 57 -9.26 3.85 -16.45
C SER A 57 -8.32 2.96 -15.62
N GLY A 58 -7.85 3.46 -14.48
CA GLY A 58 -6.91 2.73 -13.65
C GLY A 58 -7.56 1.61 -12.86
N TYR A 59 -6.78 0.57 -12.58
CA TYR A 59 -7.25 -0.55 -11.76
C TYR A 59 -7.15 -0.20 -10.28
N ASP A 60 -8.10 -0.71 -9.50
CA ASP A 60 -8.12 -0.56 -8.05
C ASP A 60 -7.23 -1.61 -7.39
N ILE A 61 -6.94 -1.40 -6.11
CA ILE A 61 -6.17 -2.34 -5.30
C ILE A 61 -7.05 -2.84 -4.15
N GLY A 62 -7.24 -4.16 -4.07
CA GLY A 62 -7.92 -4.78 -2.95
C GLY A 62 -6.98 -4.91 -1.76
N ILE A 63 -7.51 -4.65 -0.56
CA ILE A 63 -6.76 -4.75 0.68
C ILE A 63 -7.54 -5.64 1.64
N ASN A 64 -6.93 -6.72 2.07
CA ASN A 64 -7.53 -7.68 2.98
C ASN A 64 -6.59 -7.93 4.15
N ILE A 65 -7.11 -8.58 5.19
CA ILE A 65 -6.34 -8.92 6.39
C ILE A 65 -6.38 -10.43 6.55
N ASP A 66 -5.20 -11.05 6.69
CA ASP A 66 -5.10 -12.48 6.86
C ASP A 66 -5.39 -12.91 8.31
N ALA A 67 -5.34 -14.21 8.57
CA ALA A 67 -5.63 -14.77 9.88
C ALA A 67 -4.63 -14.31 10.97
N GLU A 68 -3.47 -13.86 10.58
CA GLU A 68 -2.42 -13.37 11.48
C GLU A 68 -2.53 -11.87 11.74
N GLY A 69 -3.49 -11.19 11.12
CA GLY A 69 -3.69 -9.76 11.27
C GLY A 69 -2.83 -8.91 10.33
N ASN A 70 -2.16 -9.52 9.36
CA ASN A 70 -1.35 -8.80 8.39
C ASN A 70 -2.19 -8.43 7.18
N ALA A 71 -2.02 -7.21 6.70
CA ALA A 71 -2.66 -6.78 5.46
C ALA A 71 -1.96 -7.38 4.25
N TYR A 72 -2.73 -7.70 3.22
CA TYR A 72 -2.19 -8.09 1.93
C TYR A 72 -2.97 -7.41 0.82
N PHE A 73 -2.30 -7.22 -0.31
CA PHE A 73 -2.87 -6.56 -1.48
C PHE A 73 -3.25 -7.56 -2.55
N VAL A 74 -4.33 -7.26 -3.26
CA VAL A 74 -4.73 -7.96 -4.47
C VAL A 74 -4.79 -6.92 -5.57
N CYS A 75 -3.90 -7.00 -6.55
CA CYS A 75 -3.84 -6.02 -7.63
C CYS A 75 -3.25 -6.63 -8.89
N ASP A 76 -3.51 -5.98 -10.02
CA ASP A 76 -2.98 -6.35 -11.32
C ASP A 76 -2.05 -5.23 -11.80
N PHE A 77 -0.75 -5.54 -11.87
CA PHE A 77 0.26 -4.57 -12.30
C PHE A 77 0.34 -4.38 -13.81
N PHE A 78 -0.50 -5.05 -14.57
CA PHE A 78 -0.61 -4.76 -16.00
C PHE A 78 -1.00 -3.30 -16.24
N ASP A 79 -1.80 -2.73 -15.36
CA ASP A 79 -2.10 -1.31 -15.40
C ASP A 79 -0.90 -0.49 -14.89
N ARG A 80 -0.21 0.16 -15.81
CA ARG A 80 0.96 0.98 -15.53
C ARG A 80 0.66 2.20 -14.65
N SER A 81 -0.61 2.61 -14.54
CA SER A 81 -0.97 3.76 -13.71
C SER A 81 -0.68 3.50 -12.23
N ILE A 82 -0.80 2.25 -11.79
CA ILE A 82 -0.47 1.87 -10.41
C ILE A 82 1.02 2.13 -10.14
N GLU A 83 1.88 1.62 -11.01
CA GLU A 83 3.33 1.79 -10.86
C GLU A 83 3.75 3.26 -10.93
N LYS A 84 3.16 4.02 -11.85
CA LYS A 84 3.45 5.45 -11.99
C LYS A 84 3.07 6.25 -10.76
N GLN A 85 1.98 5.88 -10.09
CA GLN A 85 1.48 6.62 -8.93
C GLN A 85 2.10 6.16 -7.62
N LEU A 86 2.36 4.87 -7.47
CA LEU A 86 2.71 4.25 -6.19
C LEU A 86 4.11 3.60 -6.19
N GLY A 87 4.83 3.69 -7.31
CA GLY A 87 6.12 3.06 -7.46
C GLY A 87 6.04 1.59 -7.80
N SER A 88 7.16 1.01 -8.22
CA SER A 88 7.24 -0.40 -8.56
C SER A 88 6.89 -1.27 -7.36
N LYS A 89 6.00 -2.23 -7.53
CA LYS A 89 5.55 -3.15 -6.47
C LYS A 89 5.04 -2.42 -5.22
N LEU A 90 4.39 -1.27 -5.42
CA LEU A 90 3.85 -0.43 -4.33
C LEU A 90 4.93 0.11 -3.40
N LYS A 91 6.10 0.38 -3.93
CA LYS A 91 7.25 0.86 -3.17
C LYS A 91 6.92 2.08 -2.30
N ASP A 92 6.24 3.07 -2.86
CA ASP A 92 5.93 4.31 -2.14
C ASP A 92 5.01 4.07 -0.95
N ILE A 93 4.06 3.16 -1.10
CA ILE A 93 3.16 2.77 -0.01
C ILE A 93 3.95 2.07 1.12
N LYS A 94 4.80 1.14 0.75
CA LYS A 94 5.61 0.38 1.72
C LYS A 94 6.57 1.28 2.49
N GLN A 95 7.25 2.18 1.79
CA GLN A 95 8.20 3.12 2.42
C GLN A 95 7.48 4.12 3.31
N GLY A 96 6.37 4.68 2.84
CA GLY A 96 5.57 5.62 3.64
C GLY A 96 5.04 4.98 4.92
N TYR A 97 4.56 3.75 4.82
CA TYR A 97 4.11 2.98 5.99
C TYR A 97 5.24 2.79 6.99
N ALA A 98 6.38 2.28 6.53
CA ALA A 98 7.52 2.02 7.41
C ALA A 98 8.02 3.29 8.08
N LEU A 99 8.10 4.38 7.32
CA LEU A 99 8.56 5.66 7.86
C LEU A 99 7.62 6.20 8.93
N ASP A 100 6.30 6.14 8.70
CA ASP A 100 5.33 6.62 9.68
C ASP A 100 5.31 5.78 10.96
N GLU A 101 5.51 4.46 10.85
CA GLU A 101 5.63 3.59 12.03
C GLU A 101 6.91 3.91 12.82
N ILE A 102 8.01 4.17 12.14
CA ILE A 102 9.27 4.55 12.78
C ILE A 102 9.13 5.90 13.48
N LYS A 103 8.53 6.89 12.82
CA LYS A 103 8.28 8.21 13.44
C LYS A 103 7.46 8.08 14.71
N LYS A 104 6.42 7.26 14.67
CA LYS A 104 5.57 7.01 15.83
C LYS A 104 6.36 6.41 16.98
N PHE A 105 7.18 5.39 16.69
CA PHE A 105 8.04 4.75 17.68
C PHE A 105 9.01 5.76 18.29
N MET A 106 9.67 6.58 17.47
CA MET A 106 10.63 7.58 17.96
C MET A 106 9.97 8.62 18.85
N GLN A 107 8.75 9.04 18.50
CA GLN A 107 7.99 9.98 19.33
C GLN A 107 7.62 9.37 20.69
N GLU A 108 7.17 8.12 20.69
CA GLU A 108 6.82 7.40 21.93
C GLU A 108 8.03 7.21 22.84
N GLU A 109 9.22 6.99 22.26
CA GLU A 109 10.47 6.81 23.01
C GLU A 109 11.24 8.11 23.25
N ASP A 110 10.69 9.25 22.79
CA ASP A 110 11.32 10.57 22.92
C ASP A 110 12.73 10.61 22.32
N LEU A 111 12.88 10.03 21.12
CA LEU A 111 14.16 9.97 20.41
C LEU A 111 14.17 10.95 19.24
N GLU A 112 15.33 11.54 18.99
CA GLU A 112 15.59 12.25 17.74
C GLU A 112 16.03 11.26 16.68
N TYR A 113 15.73 11.56 15.41
CA TYR A 113 16.07 10.65 14.32
C TYR A 113 16.40 11.41 13.04
N LYS A 114 17.20 10.75 12.21
CA LYS A 114 17.47 11.19 10.84
C LYS A 114 17.04 10.11 9.88
N VAL A 115 16.49 10.51 8.76
CA VAL A 115 16.10 9.61 7.66
C VAL A 115 16.93 9.94 6.45
N GLU A 116 17.56 8.92 5.87
CA GLU A 116 18.37 9.05 4.66
C GLU A 116 17.87 8.05 3.63
N GLU A 117 17.64 8.50 2.40
CA GLU A 117 17.28 7.62 1.30
C GLU A 117 18.54 7.28 0.51
N LEU A 118 18.83 5.98 0.38
CA LEU A 118 19.96 5.49 -0.41
C LEU A 118 19.60 5.47 -1.90
N ALA A 119 20.63 5.41 -2.74
CA ALA A 119 20.45 5.31 -4.18
C ALA A 119 19.63 4.08 -4.61
N THR A 120 19.62 3.03 -3.80
CA THR A 120 18.81 1.82 -4.00
C THR A 120 17.32 2.04 -3.69
N GLY A 121 16.96 3.16 -3.09
CA GLY A 121 15.61 3.43 -2.60
C GLY A 121 15.36 2.97 -1.17
N GLU A 122 16.34 2.34 -0.52
CA GLU A 122 16.23 1.96 0.88
C GLU A 122 16.28 3.18 1.78
N LEU A 123 15.51 3.12 2.88
CA LEU A 123 15.53 4.15 3.90
C LEU A 123 16.41 3.70 5.06
N VAL A 124 17.31 4.57 5.48
CA VAL A 124 18.14 4.36 6.66
C VAL A 124 17.69 5.34 7.73
N VAL A 125 17.31 4.83 8.88
CA VAL A 125 16.88 5.65 10.01
C VAL A 125 17.89 5.50 11.13
N THR A 126 18.43 6.64 11.57
CA THR A 126 19.38 6.68 12.67
C THR A 126 18.73 7.41 13.84
N ALA A 127 18.60 6.71 14.98
CA ALA A 127 18.07 7.29 16.19
C ALA A 127 19.20 7.85 17.06
N GLU A 128 18.93 8.98 17.65
CA GLU A 128 19.87 9.64 18.58
C GLU A 128 19.13 9.95 19.88
N LYS A 129 19.81 9.74 20.98
CA LYS A 129 19.33 10.17 22.29
C LYS A 129 19.86 11.54 22.64
#